data_0b687a07ed7a0184ccf7a3446327f18d
#
_entry.id   0b687a07ed7a0184ccf7a3446327f18d
#
_cell.length_a   1.000
_cell.length_b   1.000
_cell.length_c   1.000
_cell.angle_alpha   90.00
_cell.angle_beta   90.00
_cell.angle_gamma   90.00
#
_symmetry.space_group_name_H-M   'P 1'
#
loop_
_entity.id
_entity.type
_entity.pdbx_description
1 polymer ?
#
loop_
_entity_poly.entity_id
_entity_poly.type
_entity_poly.pdbx_seq_one_letter_code
_entity_poly.pdbx_strand_id
1 'polypeptide(L)'
;MNPTTITLLFLLFAVVMFVFEKIPLGVTSMIVCCGLVVTGVLDVKTAFAGFIDSNVILFVAMFIVGGAFFETGMANKIGGIVTKFAKTERMLIIAIMVIVGLMSGVLSNTGTVAVLIPVVIGIAAKSGYSRSRLLMPL
;
A
#
# COMPACT_ATOMS: atom_id res chain seq x y z
N MET A 1 -4.77 33.84 12.25
CA MET A 1 -5.03 32.48 12.77
C MET A 1 -3.67 31.85 13.07
N ASN A 2 -3.57 31.12 14.18
CA ASN A 2 -2.31 30.44 14.53
C ASN A 2 -2.02 29.33 13.53
N PRO A 3 -0.76 29.11 13.14
CA PRO A 3 -0.37 28.02 12.23
C PRO A 3 -0.90 26.65 12.67
N THR A 4 -0.93 26.43 13.98
CA THR A 4 -1.46 25.19 14.59
C THR A 4 -2.95 24.99 14.28
N THR A 5 -3.76 26.06 14.37
CA THR A 5 -5.20 25.98 14.08
C THR A 5 -5.47 25.67 12.61
N ILE A 6 -4.69 26.24 11.71
CA ILE A 6 -4.77 25.98 10.26
C ILE A 6 -4.42 24.52 9.98
N THR A 7 -3.34 24.02 10.57
CA THR A 7 -2.92 22.61 10.41
C THR A 7 -3.98 21.64 10.93
N LEU A 8 -4.59 21.90 12.08
CA LEU A 8 -5.66 21.08 12.64
C LEU A 8 -6.93 21.07 11.77
N LEU A 9 -7.28 22.20 11.16
CA LEU A 9 -8.40 22.27 10.23
C LEU A 9 -8.13 21.45 8.96
N PHE A 10 -6.93 21.52 8.40
CA PHE A 10 -6.54 20.70 7.25
C PHE A 10 -6.47 19.21 7.62
N LEU A 11 -6.02 18.87 8.81
CA LEU A 11 -6.03 17.49 9.31
C LEU A 11 -7.46 16.95 9.42
N LEU A 12 -8.35 17.72 10.04
CA LEU A 12 -9.76 17.35 10.16
C LEU A 12 -10.40 17.17 8.77
N PHE A 13 -10.14 18.10 7.86
CA PHE A 13 -10.59 18.00 6.46
C PHE A 13 -10.10 16.72 5.80
N ALA A 14 -8.80 16.40 5.92
CA ALA A 14 -8.22 15.19 5.35
C ALA A 14 -8.88 13.92 5.91
N VAL A 15 -9.05 13.84 7.23
CA VAL A 15 -9.70 12.68 7.89
C VAL A 15 -11.14 12.51 7.40
N VAL A 16 -11.92 13.59 7.37
CA VAL A 16 -13.30 13.55 6.88
C VAL A 16 -13.37 13.09 5.42
N MET A 17 -12.51 13.63 4.56
CA MET A 17 -12.49 13.25 3.14
C MET A 17 -12.03 11.80 2.93
N PHE A 18 -11.11 11.30 3.74
CA PHE A 18 -10.67 9.90 3.69
C PHE A 18 -11.76 8.92 4.17
N VAL A 19 -12.55 9.30 5.15
CA VAL A 19 -13.68 8.49 5.64
C VAL A 19 -14.82 8.46 4.62
N PHE A 20 -15.12 9.58 3.98
CA PHE A 20 -16.20 9.66 2.99
C PHE A 20 -15.85 9.07 1.63
N GLU A 21 -14.57 8.88 1.30
CA GLU A 21 -14.05 8.30 0.05
C GLU A 21 -14.65 8.92 -1.24
N LYS A 22 -15.21 10.13 -1.16
CA LYS A 22 -15.83 10.81 -2.31
C LYS A 22 -14.82 11.26 -3.37
N ILE A 23 -13.59 11.53 -2.95
CA ILE A 23 -12.50 12.02 -3.79
C ILE A 23 -11.32 11.06 -3.64
N PRO A 24 -10.58 10.76 -4.73
CA PRO A 24 -9.37 9.94 -4.64
C PRO A 24 -8.42 10.46 -3.57
N LEU A 25 -7.85 9.54 -2.77
CA LEU A 25 -6.93 9.85 -1.67
C LEU A 25 -5.78 10.77 -2.10
N GLY A 26 -5.23 10.52 -3.30
CA GLY A 26 -4.15 11.34 -3.85
C GLY A 26 -4.55 12.79 -4.09
N VAL A 27 -5.77 13.03 -4.57
CA VAL A 27 -6.28 14.41 -4.79
C VAL A 27 -6.47 15.12 -3.46
N THR A 28 -7.06 14.46 -2.46
CA THR A 28 -7.22 15.01 -1.11
C THR A 28 -5.87 15.36 -0.49
N SER A 29 -4.88 14.49 -0.61
CA SER A 29 -3.52 14.72 -0.12
C SER A 29 -2.85 15.93 -0.79
N MET A 30 -3.02 16.08 -2.11
CA MET A 30 -2.50 17.23 -2.85
C MET A 30 -3.18 18.53 -2.45
N ILE A 31 -4.50 18.53 -2.23
CA ILE A 31 -5.23 19.72 -1.76
C ILE A 31 -4.71 20.15 -0.40
N VAL A 32 -4.51 19.23 0.53
CA VAL A 32 -3.97 19.52 1.86
C VAL A 32 -2.54 20.06 1.77
N CYS A 33 -1.68 19.43 0.98
CA CYS A 33 -0.30 19.83 0.78
C CYS A 33 -0.21 21.24 0.21
N CYS A 34 -0.93 21.52 -0.87
CA CYS A 34 -0.97 22.85 -1.49
C CYS A 34 -1.61 23.89 -0.57
N GLY A 35 -2.67 23.51 0.16
CA GLY A 35 -3.33 24.40 1.10
C GLY A 35 -2.41 24.87 2.23
N LEU A 36 -1.60 23.97 2.78
CA LEU A 36 -0.61 24.31 3.82
C LEU A 36 0.51 25.20 3.30
N VAL A 37 0.88 25.08 2.03
CA VAL A 37 1.85 25.97 1.39
C VAL A 37 1.25 27.37 1.16
N VAL A 38 0.04 27.44 0.59
CA VAL A 38 -0.63 28.73 0.28
C VAL A 38 -0.94 29.52 1.56
N THR A 39 -1.28 28.83 2.65
CA THR A 39 -1.49 29.47 3.96
C THR A 39 -0.20 29.85 4.67
N GLY A 40 0.96 29.53 4.10
CA GLY A 40 2.27 29.90 4.66
C GLY A 40 2.67 29.11 5.90
N VAL A 41 1.96 28.00 6.20
CA VAL A 41 2.28 27.13 7.34
C VAL A 41 3.51 26.27 7.06
N LEU A 42 3.64 25.81 5.80
CA LEU A 42 4.77 25.02 5.34
C LEU A 42 5.47 25.70 4.16
N ASP A 43 6.79 25.59 4.15
CA ASP A 43 7.58 25.94 2.97
C ASP A 43 7.39 24.88 1.87
N VAL A 44 7.47 25.29 0.60
CA VAL A 44 7.31 24.41 -0.57
C VAL A 44 8.22 23.19 -0.48
N LYS A 45 9.48 23.37 -0.13
CA LYS A 45 10.46 22.30 -0.01
C LYS A 45 10.06 21.27 1.04
N THR A 46 9.59 21.73 2.19
CA THR A 46 9.15 20.86 3.30
C THR A 46 7.84 20.15 2.96
N ALA A 47 6.89 20.85 2.34
CA ALA A 47 5.60 20.29 1.97
C ALA A 47 5.73 19.12 0.96
N PHE A 48 6.65 19.24 0.00
CA PHE A 48 6.89 18.23 -1.03
C PHE A 48 8.05 17.26 -0.71
N ALA A 49 8.72 17.40 0.43
CA ALA A 49 9.81 16.52 0.84
C ALA A 49 9.37 15.04 0.94
N GLY A 50 8.12 14.80 1.29
CA GLY A 50 7.56 13.45 1.34
C GLY A 50 7.59 12.69 0.01
N PHE A 51 7.54 13.38 -1.12
CA PHE A 51 7.64 12.74 -2.44
C PHE A 51 9.03 12.18 -2.75
N ILE A 52 10.06 12.68 -2.07
CA ILE A 52 11.47 12.28 -2.25
C ILE A 52 11.90 11.35 -1.10
N ASP A 53 10.99 11.01 -0.20
CA ASP A 53 11.29 10.07 0.89
C ASP A 53 11.63 8.69 0.33
N SER A 54 12.67 8.07 0.89
CA SER A 54 13.16 6.76 0.43
C SER A 54 12.09 5.67 0.47
N ASN A 55 11.20 5.71 1.46
CA ASN A 55 10.11 4.73 1.55
C ASN A 55 9.08 4.93 0.43
N VAL A 56 8.75 6.18 0.09
CA VAL A 56 7.83 6.48 -1.01
C VAL A 56 8.41 6.02 -2.35
N ILE A 57 9.70 6.29 -2.59
CA ILE A 57 10.41 5.82 -3.79
C ILE A 57 10.41 4.29 -3.84
N LEU A 58 10.65 3.62 -2.72
CA LEU A 58 10.60 2.17 -2.61
C LEU A 58 9.22 1.63 -3.00
N PHE A 59 8.14 2.22 -2.47
CA PHE A 59 6.78 1.82 -2.82
C PHE A 59 6.48 1.98 -4.31
N VAL A 60 6.84 3.11 -4.89
CA VAL A 60 6.66 3.36 -6.33
C VAL A 60 7.41 2.31 -7.16
N ALA A 61 8.68 2.06 -6.83
CA ALA A 61 9.48 1.04 -7.51
C ALA A 61 8.84 -0.36 -7.40
N MET A 62 8.35 -0.72 -6.20
CA MET A 62 7.69 -2.01 -5.97
C MET A 62 6.37 -2.15 -6.73
N PHE A 63 5.59 -1.08 -6.86
CA PHE A 63 4.39 -1.10 -7.70
C PHE A 63 4.70 -1.28 -9.18
N ILE A 64 5.79 -0.68 -9.68
CA ILE A 64 6.24 -0.88 -11.07
C ILE A 64 6.67 -2.34 -11.29
N VAL A 65 7.48 -2.89 -10.39
CA VAL A 65 7.91 -4.30 -10.45
C VAL A 65 6.70 -5.23 -10.31
N GLY A 66 5.79 -4.94 -9.38
CA GLY A 66 4.54 -5.69 -9.20
C GLY A 66 3.65 -5.67 -10.44
N GLY A 67 3.55 -4.52 -11.11
CA GLY A 67 2.85 -4.40 -12.40
C GLY A 67 3.45 -5.31 -13.47
N ALA A 68 4.77 -5.26 -13.65
CA ALA A 68 5.48 -6.15 -14.57
C ALA A 68 5.29 -7.63 -14.22
N PHE A 69 5.21 -7.95 -12.94
CA PHE A 69 4.95 -9.31 -12.45
C PHE A 69 3.56 -9.83 -12.86
N PHE A 70 2.55 -8.95 -12.90
CA PHE A 70 1.22 -9.28 -13.42
C PHE A 70 1.22 -9.40 -14.94
N GLU A 71 1.82 -8.46 -15.63
CA GLU A 71 1.89 -8.40 -17.10
C GLU A 71 2.59 -9.65 -17.69
N THR A 72 3.66 -10.10 -17.07
CA THR A 72 4.40 -11.30 -17.49
C THR A 72 3.69 -12.62 -17.16
N GLY A 73 2.56 -12.58 -16.46
CA GLY A 73 1.81 -13.76 -16.03
C GLY A 73 2.52 -14.60 -14.96
N MET A 74 3.60 -14.11 -14.37
CA MET A 74 4.30 -14.80 -13.28
C MET A 74 3.42 -14.95 -12.04
N ALA A 75 2.61 -13.95 -11.71
CA ALA A 75 1.63 -14.02 -10.63
C ALA A 75 0.68 -15.22 -10.80
N ASN A 76 0.24 -15.48 -12.03
CA ASN A 76 -0.61 -16.62 -12.36
C ASN A 76 0.10 -17.96 -12.22
N LYS A 77 1.38 -18.05 -12.61
CA LYS A 77 2.19 -19.26 -12.44
C LYS A 77 2.42 -19.58 -10.97
N ILE A 78 2.82 -18.58 -10.17
CA ILE A 78 3.03 -18.75 -8.72
C ILE A 78 1.70 -19.08 -8.02
N GLY A 79 0.62 -18.36 -8.34
CA GLY A 79 -0.72 -18.67 -7.84
C GLY A 79 -1.14 -20.11 -8.15
N GLY A 80 -0.84 -20.61 -9.35
CA GLY A 80 -1.10 -21.99 -9.74
C GLY A 80 -0.30 -23.02 -8.95
N ILE A 81 0.95 -22.73 -8.62
CA ILE A 81 1.79 -23.61 -7.78
C ILE A 81 1.27 -23.62 -6.35
N VAL A 82 1.01 -22.45 -5.77
CA VAL A 82 0.54 -22.33 -4.39
C VAL A 82 -0.82 -22.99 -4.20
N THR A 83 -1.77 -22.81 -5.14
CA THR A 83 -3.09 -23.43 -5.07
C THR A 83 -3.04 -24.95 -5.27
N LYS A 84 -1.99 -25.46 -5.90
CA LYS A 84 -1.76 -26.91 -6.04
C LYS A 84 -1.38 -27.56 -4.71
N PHE A 85 -0.64 -26.83 -3.86
CA PHE A 85 -0.21 -27.29 -2.53
C PHE A 85 -1.23 -26.93 -1.43
N ALA A 86 -1.89 -25.79 -1.53
CA ALA A 86 -2.87 -25.30 -0.57
C ALA A 86 -4.30 -25.55 -1.08
N LYS A 87 -4.88 -26.67 -0.71
CA LYS A 87 -6.24 -27.08 -1.13
C LYS A 87 -7.36 -26.35 -0.39
N THR A 88 -7.07 -25.68 0.72
CA THR A 88 -8.05 -24.97 1.54
C THR A 88 -7.62 -23.52 1.80
N GLU A 89 -8.60 -22.64 1.98
CA GLU A 89 -8.34 -21.21 2.31
C GLU A 89 -7.46 -21.07 3.55
N ARG A 90 -7.70 -21.89 4.59
CA ARG A 90 -6.90 -21.86 5.82
C ARG A 90 -5.43 -22.23 5.59
N MET A 91 -5.19 -23.23 4.77
CA MET A 91 -3.83 -23.67 4.44
C MET A 91 -3.09 -22.60 3.61
N LEU A 92 -3.81 -21.89 2.76
CA LEU A 92 -3.28 -20.77 1.98
C LEU A 92 -2.89 -19.59 2.88
N ILE A 93 -3.74 -19.23 3.83
CA ILE A 93 -3.47 -18.18 4.82
C ILE A 93 -2.24 -18.54 5.66
N ILE A 94 -2.15 -19.76 6.16
CA ILE A 94 -1.00 -20.23 6.94
C ILE A 94 0.29 -20.17 6.11
N ALA A 95 0.26 -20.59 4.84
CA ALA A 95 1.41 -20.52 3.95
C ALA A 95 1.87 -19.08 3.73
N ILE A 96 0.94 -18.15 3.51
CA ILE A 96 1.23 -16.72 3.38
C ILE A 96 1.86 -16.19 4.67
N MET A 97 1.29 -16.47 5.83
CA MET A 97 1.81 -16.03 7.13
C MET A 97 3.23 -16.54 7.40
N VAL A 98 3.52 -17.79 7.06
CA VAL A 98 4.86 -18.37 7.21
C VAL A 98 5.87 -17.67 6.30
N ILE A 99 5.50 -17.45 5.02
CA ILE A 99 6.38 -16.77 4.06
C ILE A 99 6.63 -15.33 4.50
N VAL A 100 5.57 -14.61 4.89
CA VAL A 100 5.67 -13.22 5.40
C VAL A 100 6.56 -13.15 6.64
N GLY A 101 6.35 -14.04 7.60
CA GLY A 101 7.13 -14.09 8.83
C GLY A 101 8.62 -14.36 8.58
N LEU A 102 8.94 -15.29 7.70
CA LEU A 102 10.34 -15.59 7.33
C LEU A 102 10.98 -14.42 6.57
N MET A 103 10.26 -13.83 5.61
CA MET A 103 10.79 -12.69 4.86
C MET A 103 10.93 -11.45 5.71
N SER A 104 9.98 -11.18 6.61
CA SER A 104 10.02 -10.03 7.52
C SER A 104 11.16 -10.12 8.52
N GLY A 105 11.62 -11.33 8.86
CA GLY A 105 12.79 -11.53 9.70
C GLY A 105 14.11 -11.13 9.03
N VAL A 106 14.17 -11.08 7.71
CA VAL A 106 15.36 -10.74 6.92
C VAL A 106 15.23 -9.35 6.29
N LEU A 107 14.04 -9.01 5.81
CA LEU A 107 13.72 -7.72 5.20
C LEU A 107 12.96 -6.83 6.19
N SER A 108 12.91 -5.53 5.92
CA SER A 108 12.01 -4.65 6.68
C SER A 108 10.54 -5.06 6.47
N ASN A 109 9.70 -4.86 7.48
CA ASN A 109 8.26 -5.16 7.40
C ASN A 109 7.60 -4.48 6.19
N THR A 110 7.92 -3.20 5.99
CA THR A 110 7.40 -2.40 4.87
C THR A 110 7.81 -2.98 3.51
N GLY A 111 9.08 -3.37 3.37
CA GLY A 111 9.59 -3.98 2.13
C GLY A 111 8.94 -5.33 1.86
N THR A 112 8.76 -6.17 2.87
CA THR A 112 8.11 -7.48 2.76
C THR A 112 6.67 -7.34 2.25
N VAL A 113 5.89 -6.44 2.86
CA VAL A 113 4.50 -6.20 2.46
C VAL A 113 4.43 -5.66 1.04
N ALA A 114 5.27 -4.69 0.68
CA ALA A 114 5.27 -4.11 -0.66
C ALA A 114 5.55 -5.14 -1.76
N VAL A 115 6.47 -6.08 -1.52
CA VAL A 115 6.79 -7.17 -2.47
C VAL A 115 5.66 -8.20 -2.53
N LEU A 116 5.04 -8.54 -1.41
CA LEU A 116 4.09 -9.64 -1.35
C LEU A 116 2.66 -9.26 -1.73
N ILE A 117 2.26 -7.99 -1.64
CA ILE A 117 0.93 -7.54 -2.07
C ILE A 117 0.58 -8.01 -3.49
N PRO A 118 1.40 -7.77 -4.53
CA PRO A 118 1.09 -8.23 -5.88
C PRO A 118 0.98 -9.76 -5.97
N VAL A 119 1.85 -10.47 -5.26
CA VAL A 119 1.86 -11.94 -5.26
C VAL A 119 0.57 -12.49 -4.64
N VAL A 120 0.16 -11.95 -3.49
CA VAL A 120 -1.06 -12.37 -2.79
C VAL A 120 -2.32 -12.04 -3.60
N ILE A 121 -2.36 -10.90 -4.27
CA ILE A 121 -3.46 -10.55 -5.18
C ILE A 121 -3.53 -11.55 -6.35
N GLY A 122 -2.38 -11.92 -6.92
CA GLY A 122 -2.32 -12.93 -7.97
C GLY A 122 -2.82 -14.31 -7.51
N ILE A 123 -2.45 -14.72 -6.31
CA ILE A 123 -2.93 -15.95 -5.67
C ILE A 123 -4.44 -15.90 -5.46
N ALA A 124 -4.96 -14.79 -4.92
CA ALA A 124 -6.39 -14.59 -4.70
C ALA A 124 -7.20 -14.67 -6.00
N ALA A 125 -6.70 -14.05 -7.08
CA ALA A 125 -7.34 -14.10 -8.40
C ALA A 125 -7.42 -15.52 -8.96
N LYS A 126 -6.40 -16.34 -8.72
CA LYS A 126 -6.31 -17.70 -9.22
C LYS A 126 -7.12 -18.71 -8.37
N SER A 127 -7.12 -18.52 -7.05
CA SER A 127 -7.79 -19.42 -6.11
C SER A 127 -9.29 -19.16 -5.97
N GLY A 128 -9.78 -17.99 -6.43
CA GLY A 128 -11.17 -17.57 -6.27
C GLY A 128 -11.53 -17.10 -4.87
N TYR A 129 -10.56 -17.00 -3.96
CA TYR A 129 -10.78 -16.50 -2.59
C TYR A 129 -10.79 -14.98 -2.53
N SER A 130 -11.41 -14.42 -1.49
CA SER A 130 -11.47 -12.98 -1.28
C SER A 130 -10.07 -12.37 -1.07
N ARG A 131 -9.74 -11.34 -1.84
CA ARG A 131 -8.49 -10.60 -1.71
C ARG A 131 -8.28 -10.05 -0.30
N SER A 132 -9.35 -9.52 0.31
CA SER A 132 -9.30 -8.97 1.67
C SER A 132 -8.90 -9.99 2.71
N ARG A 133 -9.37 -11.24 2.60
CA ARG A 133 -9.03 -12.31 3.55
C ARG A 133 -7.59 -12.78 3.44
N LEU A 134 -7.02 -12.74 2.24
CA LEU A 134 -5.64 -13.13 2.01
C LEU A 134 -4.65 -12.00 2.28
N LEU A 135 -5.06 -10.74 2.11
CA LEU A 135 -4.24 -9.56 2.42
C LEU A 135 -4.22 -9.22 3.92
N MET A 136 -5.25 -9.60 4.67
CA MET A 136 -5.34 -9.27 6.08
C MET A 136 -4.19 -9.86 6.94
N PRO A 137 -3.72 -11.10 6.73
CA PRO A 137 -2.59 -11.65 7.48
C PRO A 137 -1.20 -11.18 7.01
N LEU A 138 -1.14 -10.38 5.97
CA LEU A 138 0.09 -9.81 5.42
C LEU A 138 0.57 -8.62 6.27
#